data_7b8e1ede2edd322bfe6aa8747dd26c06
#
_entry.id   7b8e1ede2edd322bfe6aa8747dd26c06
#
_cell.length_a   1.000
_cell.length_b   1.000
_cell.length_c   1.000
_cell.angle_alpha   90.00
_cell.angle_beta   90.00
_cell.angle_gamma   90.00
#
_symmetry.space_group_name_H-M   'P 1'
#
loop_
_entity.id
_entity.type
_entity.pdbx_description
1 polymer ?
#
loop_
_entity_poly.entity_id
_entity_poly.type
_entity_poly.pdbx_seq_one_letter_code
_entity_poly.pdbx_strand_id
1 'polypeptide(L)'
;MISIDTNGANTVTFGAATKTSVTDGDTVATSGSPMSRTRKIVVIVCTVTMVLSCIIGAAPFVLMLGNRKAYESVNASHTTAVNEMGKAHIDTLLKAAEAYNAELADTQSRVLGEAGDPFTQDGSSVSTNDVEYNKQLNRPDDGIMSRISYPALDIDLPVYHGTGADALRRGAGHMYGTSLPVGGNGTHAVLSAHTGYPDKLYFDNLHAFGHRAKIGDVFYVTTLGEQLGYKVTKIETINPDDFTHFAIDPMKDQVTLLTCTPYGVNSQRLLVTGERVDIPGQVPTLDDAPKNNTAWMLYAVVGVFVVFAGVATTIVIVRMRRMK
;
A
#
# COMPACT_ATOMS: atom_id res chain seq x y z
N MET A 1 52.18 48.01 13.90
CA MET A 1 53.52 48.62 13.94
C MET A 1 54.51 47.49 14.07
N ILE A 2 55.31 47.33 13.09
CA ILE A 2 56.28 46.30 12.81
C ILE A 2 57.45 46.43 13.82
N SER A 3 57.98 45.35 14.32
CA SER A 3 59.42 45.25 14.59
C SER A 3 59.86 43.81 14.56
N ILE A 4 60.70 43.51 13.63
CA ILE A 4 61.49 42.32 13.41
C ILE A 4 62.76 42.53 14.29
N ASP A 5 63.21 41.46 14.98
CA ASP A 5 64.61 41.40 15.36
C ASP A 5 65.16 39.98 15.24
N THR A 6 66.36 39.93 14.67
CA THR A 6 67.08 38.80 14.17
C THR A 6 68.18 38.39 15.20
N ASN A 7 68.58 37.14 15.14
CA ASN A 7 69.83 36.51 15.67
C ASN A 7 69.76 35.85 17.03
N GLY A 8 70.02 34.57 16.98
CA GLY A 8 70.36 33.78 18.17
C GLY A 8 70.53 32.31 17.85
N ALA A 9 71.65 31.95 17.27
CA ALA A 9 72.08 30.56 17.12
C ALA A 9 72.28 29.91 18.48
N ASN A 10 71.57 28.84 18.79
CA ASN A 10 71.88 27.96 19.92
C ASN A 10 72.25 26.59 19.41
N THR A 11 73.52 26.31 19.60
CA THR A 11 74.23 25.05 19.45
C THR A 11 73.69 24.03 20.47
N VAL A 12 73.11 22.93 19.98
CA VAL A 12 72.77 21.79 20.85
C VAL A 12 73.85 20.74 20.78
N THR A 13 74.52 20.58 21.90
CA THR A 13 75.55 19.57 22.13
C THR A 13 74.90 18.18 22.26
N PHE A 14 75.30 17.25 21.41
CA PHE A 14 74.93 15.85 21.53
C PHE A 14 75.64 15.19 22.68
N GLY A 15 74.90 14.81 23.72
CA GLY A 15 75.37 13.94 24.81
C GLY A 15 75.29 12.46 24.39
N ALA A 16 76.30 11.74 24.86
CA ALA A 16 76.66 10.38 24.51
C ALA A 16 75.52 9.36 24.57
N ALA A 17 75.50 8.46 23.59
CA ALA A 17 74.63 7.29 23.48
C ALA A 17 74.92 6.30 24.64
N THR A 18 73.89 6.04 25.42
CA THR A 18 73.83 4.84 26.27
C THR A 18 73.17 3.72 25.49
N LYS A 19 73.87 2.67 25.19
CA LYS A 19 73.34 1.43 24.60
C LYS A 19 72.41 0.77 25.62
N THR A 20 71.14 0.84 25.41
CA THR A 20 70.14 -0.01 26.07
C THR A 20 69.93 -1.23 25.21
N SER A 21 70.27 -2.40 25.73
CA SER A 21 70.02 -3.69 25.13
C SER A 21 68.46 -3.88 24.94
N VAL A 22 68.03 -4.08 23.69
CA VAL A 22 66.72 -4.56 23.39
C VAL A 22 66.63 -6.02 23.80
N THR A 23 65.96 -6.31 24.88
CA THR A 23 65.51 -7.66 25.19
C THR A 23 64.23 -7.91 24.49
N ASP A 24 64.21 -9.02 23.81
CA ASP A 24 63.12 -9.62 23.00
C ASP A 24 61.83 -9.72 23.76
N GLY A 25 60.73 -9.37 23.02
CA GLY A 25 59.55 -10.18 23.03
C GLY A 25 58.61 -10.17 24.25
N ASP A 26 58.07 -9.00 24.65
CA ASP A 26 56.80 -9.03 25.37
C ASP A 26 55.66 -8.82 24.42
N THR A 27 55.19 -9.94 23.83
CA THR A 27 53.81 -10.04 23.32
C THR A 27 52.89 -9.86 24.53
N VAL A 28 52.30 -8.67 24.64
CA VAL A 28 51.19 -8.44 25.57
C VAL A 28 50.03 -9.31 25.11
N ALA A 29 49.99 -10.54 25.60
CA ALA A 29 48.81 -11.36 25.56
C ALA A 29 47.76 -10.67 26.42
N THR A 30 46.82 -9.96 25.79
CA THR A 30 45.61 -9.50 26.45
C THR A 30 44.83 -10.74 26.90
N SER A 31 45.12 -11.24 28.08
CA SER A 31 44.33 -12.27 28.73
C SER A 31 42.98 -11.65 29.07
N GLY A 32 42.01 -11.83 28.15
CA GLY A 32 40.63 -11.45 28.38
C GLY A 32 40.11 -12.22 29.60
N SER A 33 39.92 -11.55 30.72
CA SER A 33 39.30 -12.16 31.90
C SER A 33 37.95 -12.74 31.50
N PRO A 34 37.58 -13.96 31.97
CA PRO A 34 36.29 -14.59 31.57
C PRO A 34 35.15 -13.70 32.01
N MET A 35 34.24 -13.46 31.07
CA MET A 35 33.09 -12.58 31.28
C MET A 35 32.20 -13.10 32.41
N SER A 36 31.89 -12.24 33.38
CA SER A 36 31.05 -12.60 34.52
C SER A 36 29.67 -13.13 34.04
N ARG A 37 29.03 -14.02 34.82
CA ARG A 37 27.68 -14.57 34.50
C ARG A 37 26.68 -13.45 34.23
N THR A 38 26.70 -12.37 34.98
CA THR A 38 25.83 -11.21 34.81
C THR A 38 26.02 -10.54 33.45
N ARG A 39 27.26 -10.32 32.98
CA ARG A 39 27.54 -9.76 31.66
C ARG A 39 27.04 -10.67 30.53
N LYS A 40 27.17 -12.00 30.67
CA LYS A 40 26.62 -12.95 29.68
C LYS A 40 25.12 -12.86 29.61
N ILE A 41 24.42 -12.79 30.74
CA ILE A 41 22.94 -12.64 30.80
C ILE A 41 22.52 -11.32 30.13
N VAL A 42 23.16 -10.21 30.48
CA VAL A 42 22.85 -8.89 29.89
C VAL A 42 23.00 -8.92 28.35
N VAL A 43 24.11 -9.48 27.85
CA VAL A 43 24.33 -9.58 26.39
C VAL A 43 23.26 -10.43 25.72
N ILE A 44 22.86 -11.56 26.32
CA ILE A 44 21.81 -12.43 25.78
C ILE A 44 20.48 -11.66 25.77
N VAL A 45 20.12 -11.03 26.89
CA VAL A 45 18.87 -10.25 27.00
C VAL A 45 18.83 -9.14 25.95
N CYS A 46 19.90 -8.33 25.83
CA CYS A 46 19.95 -7.27 24.83
C CYS A 46 19.82 -7.81 23.39
N THR A 47 20.45 -8.96 23.10
CA THR A 47 20.34 -9.57 21.76
C THR A 47 18.92 -10.06 21.49
N VAL A 48 18.31 -10.75 22.44
CA VAL A 48 16.92 -11.22 22.32
C VAL A 48 15.97 -10.03 22.13
N THR A 49 16.10 -8.98 22.93
CA THR A 49 15.27 -7.77 22.81
C THR A 49 15.44 -7.12 21.44
N MET A 50 16.67 -7.03 20.93
CA MET A 50 16.95 -6.45 19.61
C MET A 50 16.35 -7.30 18.48
N VAL A 51 16.47 -8.64 18.54
CA VAL A 51 15.86 -9.53 17.55
C VAL A 51 14.34 -9.42 17.57
N LEU A 52 13.74 -9.40 18.77
CA LEU A 52 12.29 -9.19 18.90
C LEU A 52 11.84 -7.84 18.32
N SER A 53 12.61 -6.77 18.55
CA SER A 53 12.31 -5.46 17.96
C SER A 53 12.38 -5.49 16.43
N CYS A 54 13.34 -6.23 15.85
CA CYS A 54 13.41 -6.41 14.39
C CYS A 54 12.20 -7.20 13.85
N ILE A 55 11.77 -8.25 14.55
CA ILE A 55 10.59 -9.04 14.16
C ILE A 55 9.33 -8.16 14.18
N ILE A 56 9.11 -7.42 15.29
CA ILE A 56 7.97 -6.51 15.43
C ILE A 56 8.00 -5.43 14.36
N GLY A 57 9.18 -4.83 14.09
CA GLY A 57 9.33 -3.80 13.06
C GLY A 57 9.12 -4.31 11.62
N ALA A 58 9.47 -5.57 11.34
CA ALA A 58 9.27 -6.18 10.03
C ALA A 58 7.82 -6.70 9.81
N ALA A 59 7.10 -7.01 10.89
CA ALA A 59 5.80 -7.67 10.83
C ALA A 59 4.79 -6.97 9.89
N PRO A 60 4.54 -5.65 9.95
CA PRO A 60 3.59 -4.99 9.07
C PRO A 60 3.96 -5.15 7.59
N PHE A 61 5.24 -5.08 7.24
CA PHE A 61 5.69 -5.24 5.85
C PHE A 61 5.51 -6.66 5.33
N VAL A 62 5.74 -7.67 6.18
CA VAL A 62 5.47 -9.08 5.85
C VAL A 62 3.98 -9.31 5.64
N LEU A 63 3.14 -8.73 6.50
CA LEU A 63 1.68 -8.81 6.38
C LEU A 63 1.18 -8.12 5.10
N MET A 64 1.70 -6.94 4.75
CA MET A 64 1.38 -6.26 3.48
C MET A 64 1.68 -7.13 2.26
N LEU A 65 2.84 -7.80 2.24
CA LEU A 65 3.21 -8.72 1.16
C LEU A 65 2.29 -9.95 1.10
N GLY A 66 1.92 -10.49 2.26
CA GLY A 66 0.99 -11.61 2.36
C GLY A 66 -0.42 -11.24 1.87
N ASN A 67 -0.94 -10.10 2.29
CA ASN A 67 -2.25 -9.61 1.88
C ASN A 67 -2.31 -9.30 0.38
N ARG A 68 -1.24 -8.75 -0.20
CA ARG A 68 -1.15 -8.56 -1.65
C ARG A 68 -1.36 -9.87 -2.41
N LYS A 69 -0.63 -10.93 -2.04
CA LYS A 69 -0.82 -12.27 -2.64
C LYS A 69 -2.22 -12.83 -2.42
N ALA A 70 -2.83 -12.53 -1.28
CA ALA A 70 -4.20 -12.94 -1.01
C ALA A 70 -5.19 -12.27 -1.97
N TYR A 71 -5.03 -10.96 -2.26
CA TYR A 71 -5.87 -10.27 -3.26
C TYR A 71 -5.66 -10.83 -4.67
N GLU A 72 -4.41 -11.08 -5.08
CA GLU A 72 -4.11 -11.72 -6.36
C GLU A 72 -4.82 -13.07 -6.48
N SER A 73 -4.80 -13.90 -5.42
CA SER A 73 -5.49 -15.19 -5.37
C SER A 73 -7.02 -15.05 -5.43
N VAL A 74 -7.59 -14.09 -4.69
CA VAL A 74 -9.04 -13.81 -4.69
C VAL A 74 -9.48 -13.35 -6.07
N ASN A 75 -8.76 -12.41 -6.69
CA ASN A 75 -9.06 -11.91 -8.03
C ASN A 75 -8.95 -13.00 -9.10
N ALA A 76 -7.94 -13.87 -9.00
CA ALA A 76 -7.77 -15.01 -9.91
C ALA A 76 -8.92 -16.03 -9.76
N SER A 77 -9.31 -16.34 -8.53
CA SER A 77 -10.44 -17.24 -8.25
C SER A 77 -11.75 -16.68 -8.80
N HIS A 78 -12.02 -15.38 -8.56
CA HIS A 78 -13.19 -14.69 -9.11
C HIS A 78 -13.20 -14.73 -10.64
N THR A 79 -12.06 -14.39 -11.28
CA THR A 79 -11.93 -14.44 -12.75
C THR A 79 -12.21 -15.82 -13.30
N THR A 80 -11.66 -16.87 -12.68
CA THR A 80 -11.92 -18.28 -13.09
C THR A 80 -13.40 -18.57 -13.01
N ALA A 81 -14.02 -18.22 -11.92
CA ALA A 81 -15.41 -18.49 -11.69
C ALA A 81 -16.36 -17.68 -12.64
N VAL A 82 -15.98 -16.45 -13.02
CA VAL A 82 -16.70 -15.69 -14.06
C VAL A 82 -16.54 -16.35 -15.42
N ASN A 83 -15.35 -16.85 -15.77
CA ASN A 83 -15.10 -17.55 -17.03
C ASN A 83 -15.90 -18.85 -17.17
N GLU A 84 -16.27 -19.49 -16.06
CA GLU A 84 -17.15 -20.66 -16.03
C GLU A 84 -18.64 -20.30 -16.20
N MET A 85 -19.00 -19.02 -16.08
CA MET A 85 -20.38 -18.58 -16.31
C MET A 85 -20.70 -18.56 -17.81
N GLY A 86 -21.89 -19.00 -18.16
CA GLY A 86 -22.34 -18.94 -19.56
C GLY A 86 -22.53 -17.50 -20.01
N LYS A 87 -22.08 -17.18 -21.24
CA LYS A 87 -22.19 -15.83 -21.80
C LYS A 87 -23.59 -15.22 -21.70
N ALA A 88 -24.64 -15.99 -22.01
CA ALA A 88 -26.03 -15.52 -21.91
C ALA A 88 -26.42 -15.09 -20.49
N HIS A 89 -25.86 -15.73 -19.46
CA HIS A 89 -26.10 -15.33 -18.09
C HIS A 89 -25.36 -14.04 -17.73
N ILE A 90 -24.09 -13.91 -18.14
CA ILE A 90 -23.33 -12.66 -18.00
C ILE A 90 -24.05 -11.50 -18.67
N ASP A 91 -24.47 -11.67 -19.94
CA ASP A 91 -25.20 -10.65 -20.69
C ASP A 91 -26.51 -10.23 -19.98
N THR A 92 -27.18 -11.16 -19.31
CA THR A 92 -28.39 -10.85 -18.52
C THR A 92 -28.07 -10.01 -17.29
N LEU A 93 -27.00 -10.32 -16.57
CA LEU A 93 -26.58 -9.58 -15.38
C LEU A 93 -26.09 -8.17 -15.73
N LEU A 94 -25.33 -8.04 -16.82
CA LEU A 94 -24.86 -6.72 -17.28
C LEU A 94 -26.04 -5.84 -17.70
N LYS A 95 -27.00 -6.37 -18.47
CA LYS A 95 -28.21 -5.63 -18.84
C LYS A 95 -29.05 -5.20 -17.64
N ALA A 96 -29.15 -6.04 -16.62
CA ALA A 96 -29.84 -5.67 -15.38
C ALA A 96 -29.15 -4.51 -14.68
N ALA A 97 -27.81 -4.52 -14.62
CA ALA A 97 -27.02 -3.44 -14.05
C ALA A 97 -27.08 -2.14 -14.87
N GLU A 98 -27.11 -2.24 -16.20
CA GLU A 98 -27.32 -1.09 -17.09
C GLU A 98 -28.72 -0.47 -16.88
N ALA A 99 -29.75 -1.31 -16.75
CA ALA A 99 -31.11 -0.85 -16.48
C ALA A 99 -31.21 -0.16 -15.10
N TYR A 100 -30.57 -0.71 -14.09
CA TYR A 100 -30.43 -0.09 -12.76
C TYR A 100 -29.77 1.29 -12.85
N ASN A 101 -28.67 1.42 -13.61
CA ASN A 101 -27.97 2.69 -13.82
C ASN A 101 -28.87 3.72 -14.53
N ALA A 102 -29.65 3.30 -15.52
CA ALA A 102 -30.57 4.18 -16.24
C ALA A 102 -31.67 4.71 -15.30
N GLU A 103 -32.26 3.86 -14.46
CA GLU A 103 -33.25 4.26 -13.47
C GLU A 103 -32.62 5.22 -12.42
N LEU A 104 -31.39 4.92 -11.97
CA LEU A 104 -30.67 5.77 -11.05
C LEU A 104 -30.41 7.17 -11.65
N ALA A 105 -30.06 7.24 -12.92
CA ALA A 105 -29.82 8.50 -13.63
C ALA A 105 -31.09 9.36 -13.77
N ASP A 106 -32.23 8.72 -14.00
CA ASP A 106 -33.51 9.39 -14.22
C ASP A 106 -34.13 9.93 -12.91
N THR A 107 -34.00 9.18 -11.82
CA THR A 107 -34.71 9.52 -10.56
C THR A 107 -34.17 10.71 -9.83
N GLN A 108 -32.97 11.25 -10.12
CA GLN A 108 -32.29 12.39 -9.47
C GLN A 108 -32.38 12.42 -7.92
N SER A 109 -33.17 11.52 -7.33
CA SER A 109 -33.45 11.43 -5.90
C SER A 109 -32.44 10.50 -5.22
N ARG A 110 -31.23 11.02 -4.95
CA ARG A 110 -30.13 10.18 -4.54
C ARG A 110 -29.82 10.33 -3.08
N VAL A 111 -29.91 9.24 -2.38
CA VAL A 111 -29.15 9.05 -1.16
C VAL A 111 -27.73 8.66 -1.61
N LEU A 112 -26.88 9.66 -1.81
CA LEU A 112 -25.48 9.44 -2.15
C LEU A 112 -24.73 8.96 -0.90
N GLY A 113 -24.13 7.83 -1.03
CA GLY A 113 -23.37 7.25 0.05
C GLY A 113 -24.25 6.67 1.15
N GLU A 114 -23.62 6.08 2.10
CA GLU A 114 -24.21 5.88 3.41
C GLU A 114 -24.18 7.26 4.05
N ALA A 115 -25.34 7.77 4.48
CA ALA A 115 -25.48 9.11 5.03
C ALA A 115 -24.47 9.32 6.19
N GLY A 116 -23.30 9.80 5.86
CA GLY A 116 -22.16 9.91 6.78
C GLY A 116 -20.86 9.60 6.07
N ASP A 117 -19.77 9.67 6.81
CA ASP A 117 -18.43 9.30 6.34
C ASP A 117 -18.41 7.81 5.97
N PRO A 118 -18.12 7.41 4.71
CA PRO A 118 -18.02 5.99 4.32
C PRO A 118 -16.97 5.22 5.12
N PHE A 119 -16.17 5.91 5.92
CA PHE A 119 -15.13 5.35 6.78
C PHE A 119 -15.50 5.38 8.28
N THR A 120 -16.67 5.90 8.66
CA THR A 120 -17.18 5.77 10.03
C THR A 120 -17.84 4.41 10.23
N GLN A 121 -17.54 3.78 11.34
CA GLN A 121 -17.92 2.40 11.65
C GLN A 121 -19.31 2.24 12.27
N ASP A 122 -20.28 3.08 12.03
CA ASP A 122 -21.61 2.75 12.50
C ASP A 122 -22.27 1.75 11.53
N GLY A 123 -22.49 0.55 11.98
CA GLY A 123 -22.86 -0.61 11.18
C GLY A 123 -24.28 -0.60 10.61
N SER A 124 -24.92 0.56 10.44
CA SER A 124 -26.22 0.73 9.78
C SER A 124 -26.04 1.27 8.38
N SER A 125 -25.50 0.44 7.49
CA SER A 125 -25.36 0.77 6.08
C SER A 125 -26.71 0.72 5.40
N VAL A 126 -27.13 1.83 4.78
CA VAL A 126 -28.35 1.89 3.96
C VAL A 126 -28.25 0.87 2.82
N SER A 127 -27.06 0.69 2.26
CA SER A 127 -26.77 -0.29 1.22
C SER A 127 -27.10 -1.72 1.64
N THR A 128 -26.91 -2.08 2.91
CA THR A 128 -27.17 -3.45 3.40
C THR A 128 -28.66 -3.83 3.31
N ASN A 129 -29.54 -2.85 3.42
CA ASN A 129 -30.99 -3.07 3.41
C ASN A 129 -31.63 -2.97 2.02
N ASP A 130 -30.91 -2.48 1.02
CA ASP A 130 -31.39 -2.39 -0.35
C ASP A 130 -31.21 -3.71 -1.08
N VAL A 131 -32.29 -4.50 -1.14
CA VAL A 131 -32.31 -5.83 -1.77
C VAL A 131 -32.03 -5.75 -3.27
N GLU A 132 -32.55 -4.72 -3.95
CA GLU A 132 -32.39 -4.57 -5.41
C GLU A 132 -30.93 -4.21 -5.76
N TYR A 133 -30.32 -3.30 -5.02
CA TYR A 133 -28.90 -2.99 -5.15
C TYR A 133 -28.02 -4.23 -4.88
N ASN A 134 -28.29 -4.95 -3.81
CA ASN A 134 -27.48 -6.09 -3.40
C ASN A 134 -27.61 -7.32 -4.32
N LYS A 135 -28.65 -7.36 -5.18
CA LYS A 135 -28.77 -8.37 -6.24
C LYS A 135 -27.94 -8.06 -7.47
N GLN A 136 -27.61 -6.78 -7.70
CA GLN A 136 -26.86 -6.37 -8.89
C GLN A 136 -25.46 -6.90 -8.85
N LEU A 137 -24.99 -7.52 -9.94
CA LEU A 137 -23.61 -7.99 -10.09
C LEU A 137 -23.13 -8.90 -8.94
N ASN A 138 -24.07 -9.40 -8.15
CA ASN A 138 -23.74 -10.23 -6.99
C ASN A 138 -23.55 -11.67 -7.43
N ARG A 139 -22.31 -12.16 -7.25
CA ARG A 139 -21.99 -13.55 -7.39
C ARG A 139 -22.10 -14.24 -6.02
N PRO A 140 -22.95 -15.27 -5.85
CA PRO A 140 -23.28 -15.83 -4.53
C PRO A 140 -22.09 -16.39 -3.75
N ASP A 141 -21.01 -16.79 -4.46
CA ASP A 141 -19.91 -17.51 -3.85
C ASP A 141 -18.81 -16.64 -3.25
N ASP A 142 -18.62 -15.40 -3.74
CA ASP A 142 -17.51 -14.53 -3.31
C ASP A 142 -17.94 -13.09 -2.97
N GLY A 143 -19.13 -12.66 -3.42
CA GLY A 143 -19.68 -11.32 -3.17
C GLY A 143 -18.94 -10.19 -3.88
N ILE A 144 -18.09 -10.51 -4.87
CA ILE A 144 -17.34 -9.52 -5.64
C ILE A 144 -18.22 -8.99 -6.78
N MET A 145 -18.39 -7.66 -6.80
CA MET A 145 -19.12 -6.93 -7.83
C MET A 145 -18.25 -6.69 -9.07
N SER A 146 -17.03 -6.27 -8.85
CA SER A 146 -16.06 -5.95 -9.90
C SER A 146 -14.62 -5.99 -9.36
N ARG A 147 -13.65 -5.68 -10.21
CA ARG A 147 -12.23 -5.57 -9.87
C ARG A 147 -11.72 -4.24 -10.36
N ILE A 148 -10.99 -3.52 -9.51
CA ILE A 148 -10.23 -2.32 -9.90
C ILE A 148 -8.75 -2.68 -10.07
N SER A 149 -8.18 -2.33 -11.23
CA SER A 149 -6.75 -2.47 -11.51
C SER A 149 -6.17 -1.14 -11.98
N TYR A 150 -5.15 -0.65 -11.28
CA TYR A 150 -4.38 0.53 -11.65
C TYR A 150 -2.90 0.15 -11.72
N PRO A 151 -2.45 -0.44 -12.86
CA PRO A 151 -1.13 -1.04 -12.97
C PRO A 151 0.01 -0.07 -12.63
N ALA A 152 -0.04 1.17 -13.12
CA ALA A 152 0.99 2.17 -12.84
C ALA A 152 1.21 2.46 -11.34
N LEU A 153 0.24 2.14 -10.51
CA LEU A 153 0.28 2.33 -9.06
C LEU A 153 0.27 1.01 -8.27
N ASP A 154 0.37 -0.14 -8.95
CA ASP A 154 0.36 -1.45 -8.30
C ASP A 154 -0.89 -1.68 -7.43
N ILE A 155 -2.05 -1.20 -7.92
CA ILE A 155 -3.35 -1.40 -7.29
C ILE A 155 -4.09 -2.49 -8.04
N ASP A 156 -4.54 -3.51 -7.31
CA ASP A 156 -5.37 -4.60 -7.83
C ASP A 156 -6.26 -5.15 -6.71
N LEU A 157 -7.50 -4.67 -6.67
CA LEU A 157 -8.41 -4.95 -5.56
C LEU A 157 -9.76 -5.48 -6.07
N PRO A 158 -10.35 -6.46 -5.37
CA PRO A 158 -11.76 -6.78 -5.53
C PRO A 158 -12.63 -5.63 -5.02
N VAL A 159 -13.77 -5.42 -5.65
CA VAL A 159 -14.77 -4.41 -5.29
C VAL A 159 -16.03 -5.11 -4.78
N TYR A 160 -16.49 -4.72 -3.61
CA TYR A 160 -17.66 -5.26 -2.93
C TYR A 160 -18.80 -4.25 -2.89
N HIS A 161 -20.02 -4.70 -2.60
CA HIS A 161 -21.17 -3.81 -2.41
C HIS A 161 -21.04 -2.96 -1.16
N GLY A 162 -21.38 -1.69 -1.29
CA GLY A 162 -21.34 -0.71 -0.21
C GLY A 162 -19.93 -0.32 0.23
N THR A 163 -19.86 0.64 1.16
CA THR A 163 -18.62 1.12 1.76
C THR A 163 -18.56 0.84 3.27
N GLY A 164 -19.36 -0.11 3.72
CA GLY A 164 -19.35 -0.57 5.10
C GLY A 164 -18.03 -1.24 5.51
N ALA A 165 -17.78 -1.35 6.81
CA ALA A 165 -16.53 -1.84 7.35
C ALA A 165 -16.12 -3.22 6.82
N ASP A 166 -17.07 -4.10 6.52
CA ASP A 166 -16.78 -5.43 5.97
C ASP A 166 -16.26 -5.36 4.53
N ALA A 167 -16.89 -4.58 3.67
CA ALA A 167 -16.45 -4.38 2.29
C ALA A 167 -15.04 -3.78 2.25
N LEU A 168 -14.84 -2.69 3.00
CA LEU A 168 -13.56 -1.96 3.01
C LEU A 168 -12.41 -2.74 3.67
N ARG A 169 -12.69 -3.70 4.56
CA ARG A 169 -11.66 -4.62 5.09
C ARG A 169 -11.22 -5.69 4.08
N ARG A 170 -12.09 -6.03 3.13
CA ARG A 170 -11.85 -7.08 2.12
C ARG A 170 -11.24 -6.55 0.84
N GLY A 171 -11.41 -5.24 0.53
CA GLY A 171 -10.92 -4.64 -0.69
C GLY A 171 -11.42 -3.21 -0.87
N ALA A 172 -11.81 -2.86 -2.07
CA ALA A 172 -12.56 -1.65 -2.35
C ALA A 172 -14.07 -1.90 -2.18
N GLY A 173 -14.81 -0.84 -1.89
CA GLY A 173 -16.26 -0.85 -1.80
C GLY A 173 -16.87 0.07 -2.87
N HIS A 174 -17.97 -0.35 -3.46
CA HIS A 174 -18.76 0.48 -4.34
C HIS A 174 -19.66 1.40 -3.50
N MET A 175 -19.57 2.72 -3.71
CA MET A 175 -20.37 3.69 -2.95
C MET A 175 -21.84 3.60 -3.38
N TYR A 176 -22.69 3.27 -2.41
CA TYR A 176 -24.14 3.18 -2.62
C TYR A 176 -24.70 4.51 -3.15
N GLY A 177 -25.66 4.43 -4.06
CA GLY A 177 -26.29 5.59 -4.71
C GLY A 177 -25.49 6.18 -5.88
N THR A 178 -24.31 5.63 -6.20
CA THR A 178 -23.58 5.91 -7.44
C THR A 178 -23.86 4.83 -8.49
N SER A 179 -23.50 5.08 -9.75
CA SER A 179 -23.74 4.09 -10.82
C SER A 179 -22.94 2.81 -10.58
N LEU A 180 -23.52 1.66 -10.90
CA LEU A 180 -22.82 0.39 -10.92
C LEU A 180 -21.68 0.42 -11.96
N PRO A 181 -20.54 -0.25 -11.71
CA PRO A 181 -19.34 -0.14 -12.53
C PRO A 181 -19.38 -0.99 -13.81
N VAL A 182 -20.40 -0.78 -14.62
CA VAL A 182 -20.61 -1.42 -15.94
C VAL A 182 -20.41 -0.45 -17.11
N GLY A 183 -20.13 0.83 -16.81
CA GLY A 183 -19.92 1.88 -17.80
C GLY A 183 -21.20 2.33 -18.49
N GLY A 184 -21.04 3.09 -19.55
CA GLY A 184 -22.11 3.69 -20.33
C GLY A 184 -22.26 5.19 -20.13
N ASN A 185 -22.72 5.91 -21.16
CA ASN A 185 -22.98 7.35 -21.03
C ASN A 185 -24.03 7.62 -19.95
N GLY A 186 -23.82 8.69 -19.20
CA GLY A 186 -24.69 9.02 -18.08
C GLY A 186 -24.43 8.13 -16.85
N THR A 187 -23.20 7.67 -16.65
CA THR A 187 -22.82 6.91 -15.48
C THR A 187 -21.65 7.54 -14.72
N HIS A 188 -21.68 7.44 -13.40
CA HIS A 188 -20.59 7.84 -12.52
C HIS A 188 -20.52 6.84 -11.35
N ALA A 189 -19.61 5.88 -11.43
CA ALA A 189 -19.34 4.93 -10.36
C ALA A 189 -18.29 5.48 -9.41
N VAL A 190 -18.46 5.27 -8.09
CA VAL A 190 -17.46 5.65 -7.08
C VAL A 190 -17.01 4.42 -6.33
N LEU A 191 -15.70 4.17 -6.39
CA LEU A 191 -15.03 3.06 -5.73
C LEU A 191 -14.16 3.60 -4.60
N SER A 192 -14.44 3.17 -3.38
CA SER A 192 -13.75 3.65 -2.18
C SER A 192 -12.88 2.56 -1.58
N ALA A 193 -11.70 2.92 -1.10
CA ALA A 193 -10.86 2.03 -0.31
C ALA A 193 -10.05 2.81 0.72
N HIS A 194 -9.65 2.10 1.77
CA HIS A 194 -8.84 2.67 2.83
C HIS A 194 -7.45 3.11 2.38
N THR A 195 -6.82 3.93 3.20
CA THR A 195 -5.40 4.27 3.20
C THR A 195 -4.88 4.27 4.63
N GLY A 196 -3.57 3.95 4.81
CA GLY A 196 -2.93 4.02 6.12
C GLY A 196 -3.15 2.81 7.02
N TYR A 197 -3.59 1.68 6.50
CA TYR A 197 -3.63 0.44 7.26
C TYR A 197 -2.21 -0.14 7.45
N PRO A 198 -1.89 -0.65 8.65
CA PRO A 198 -0.53 -1.08 8.94
C PRO A 198 -0.12 -2.39 8.24
N ASP A 199 -1.07 -3.19 7.80
CA ASP A 199 -0.86 -4.53 7.26
C ASP A 199 -1.36 -4.71 5.82
N LYS A 200 -1.97 -3.68 5.22
CA LYS A 200 -2.61 -3.75 3.90
C LYS A 200 -2.32 -2.50 3.08
N LEU A 201 -2.14 -2.71 1.79
CA LEU A 201 -2.11 -1.65 0.79
C LEU A 201 -3.42 -1.69 0.00
N TYR A 202 -4.22 -0.65 0.12
CA TYR A 202 -5.45 -0.46 -0.63
C TYR A 202 -5.26 0.64 -1.68
N PHE A 203 -5.73 1.85 -1.40
CA PHE A 203 -5.50 3.04 -2.23
C PHE A 203 -4.34 3.90 -1.74
N ASP A 204 -3.44 3.35 -0.93
CA ASP A 204 -2.25 4.05 -0.43
C ASP A 204 -1.40 4.61 -1.57
N ASN A 205 -1.20 3.85 -2.63
CA ASN A 205 -0.39 4.25 -3.78
C ASN A 205 -1.02 5.37 -4.62
N LEU A 206 -2.26 5.77 -4.37
CA LEU A 206 -2.82 6.95 -5.03
C LEU A 206 -2.09 8.24 -4.63
N HIS A 207 -1.50 8.29 -3.42
CA HIS A 207 -0.86 9.51 -2.92
C HIS A 207 0.28 9.31 -1.91
N ALA A 208 0.68 8.07 -1.59
CA ALA A 208 1.67 7.76 -0.56
C ALA A 208 2.89 7.00 -1.14
N PHE A 209 3.92 6.81 -0.32
CA PHE A 209 5.13 6.04 -0.64
C PHE A 209 5.88 6.47 -1.91
N GLY A 210 5.79 7.75 -2.28
CA GLY A 210 6.43 8.27 -3.50
C GLY A 210 5.64 8.01 -4.78
N HIS A 211 4.50 7.35 -4.69
CA HIS A 211 3.57 7.12 -5.78
C HIS A 211 2.45 8.15 -5.74
N ARG A 212 1.99 8.56 -6.91
CA ARG A 212 0.83 9.45 -7.04
C ARG A 212 0.12 9.18 -8.35
N ALA A 213 -1.19 9.17 -8.30
CA ALA A 213 -2.03 9.25 -9.47
C ALA A 213 -1.73 10.53 -10.25
N LYS A 214 -1.73 10.45 -11.57
CA LYS A 214 -1.44 11.58 -12.46
C LYS A 214 -2.55 11.72 -13.49
N ILE A 215 -2.82 12.97 -13.88
CA ILE A 215 -3.67 13.23 -15.04
C ILE A 215 -3.06 12.54 -16.26
N GLY A 216 -3.90 11.79 -16.96
CA GLY A 216 -3.49 11.01 -18.13
C GLY A 216 -3.15 9.54 -17.88
N ASP A 217 -2.96 9.13 -16.63
CA ASP A 217 -2.85 7.71 -16.26
C ASP A 217 -4.14 6.96 -16.64
N VAL A 218 -4.03 5.64 -16.83
CA VAL A 218 -5.18 4.79 -17.12
C VAL A 218 -5.30 3.72 -16.06
N PHE A 219 -6.50 3.57 -15.53
CA PHE A 219 -6.91 2.45 -14.68
C PHE A 219 -8.07 1.68 -15.30
N TYR A 220 -8.32 0.49 -14.82
CA TYR A 220 -9.27 -0.43 -15.42
C TYR A 220 -10.25 -0.95 -14.37
N VAL A 221 -11.52 -1.06 -14.77
CA VAL A 221 -12.54 -1.73 -13.98
C VAL A 221 -13.03 -2.94 -14.76
N THR A 222 -12.99 -4.10 -14.15
CA THR A 222 -13.43 -5.36 -14.76
C THR A 222 -14.67 -5.87 -14.05
N THR A 223 -15.79 -5.99 -14.76
CA THR A 223 -17.06 -6.45 -14.24
C THR A 223 -17.56 -7.62 -15.08
N LEU A 224 -17.74 -8.78 -14.44
CA LEU A 224 -18.17 -10.03 -15.10
C LEU A 224 -17.36 -10.36 -16.38
N GLY A 225 -16.06 -10.10 -16.34
CA GLY A 225 -15.13 -10.35 -17.46
C GLY A 225 -15.04 -9.22 -18.49
N GLU A 226 -15.95 -8.25 -18.47
CA GLU A 226 -15.84 -7.04 -19.31
C GLU A 226 -14.90 -6.03 -18.65
N GLN A 227 -13.88 -5.63 -19.37
CA GLN A 227 -12.87 -4.69 -18.90
C GLN A 227 -13.07 -3.33 -19.54
N LEU A 228 -13.16 -2.31 -18.69
CA LEU A 228 -13.38 -0.91 -19.05
C LEU A 228 -12.15 -0.09 -18.66
N GLY A 229 -11.64 0.72 -19.59
CA GLY A 229 -10.51 1.63 -19.34
C GLY A 229 -10.97 3.04 -19.00
N TYR A 230 -10.35 3.67 -18.00
CA TYR A 230 -10.64 5.03 -17.58
C TYR A 230 -9.36 5.83 -17.49
N LYS A 231 -9.29 6.92 -18.25
CA LYS A 231 -8.15 7.85 -18.21
C LYS A 231 -8.40 8.93 -17.16
N VAL A 232 -7.47 9.10 -16.26
CA VAL A 232 -7.55 10.12 -15.21
C VAL A 232 -7.62 11.51 -15.83
N THR A 233 -8.71 12.21 -15.59
CA THR A 233 -8.97 13.59 -16.08
C THR A 233 -9.00 14.61 -14.95
N LYS A 234 -9.25 14.18 -13.70
CA LYS A 234 -9.35 15.07 -12.56
C LYS A 234 -8.80 14.42 -11.29
N ILE A 235 -8.06 15.20 -10.51
CA ILE A 235 -7.58 14.82 -9.17
C ILE A 235 -7.86 15.99 -8.24
N GLU A 236 -8.60 15.75 -7.18
CA GLU A 236 -8.99 16.79 -6.23
C GLU A 236 -9.08 16.28 -4.81
N THR A 237 -9.04 17.21 -3.87
CA THR A 237 -9.21 16.93 -2.44
C THR A 237 -10.44 17.69 -1.95
N ILE A 238 -11.33 16.97 -1.28
CA ILE A 238 -12.62 17.48 -0.81
C ILE A 238 -12.79 17.26 0.70
N ASN A 239 -13.77 17.90 1.29
CA ASN A 239 -14.21 17.58 2.64
C ASN A 239 -14.98 16.25 2.67
N PRO A 240 -14.98 15.53 3.79
CA PRO A 240 -15.60 14.20 3.89
C PRO A 240 -17.09 14.16 3.59
N ASP A 241 -17.80 15.26 3.81
CA ASP A 241 -19.24 15.45 3.67
C ASP A 241 -19.65 16.10 2.34
N ASP A 242 -18.71 16.36 1.43
CA ASP A 242 -18.98 17.00 0.14
C ASP A 242 -19.24 15.94 -0.95
N PHE A 243 -20.50 15.58 -1.14
CA PHE A 243 -20.94 14.61 -2.16
C PHE A 243 -21.28 15.24 -3.51
N THR A 244 -21.10 16.56 -3.68
CA THR A 244 -21.45 17.28 -4.94
C THR A 244 -20.61 16.82 -6.14
N HIS A 245 -19.44 16.24 -5.86
CA HIS A 245 -18.49 15.75 -6.87
C HIS A 245 -18.88 14.43 -7.53
N PHE A 246 -19.95 13.77 -7.05
CA PHE A 246 -20.39 12.45 -7.55
C PHE A 246 -21.64 12.54 -8.44
N ALA A 247 -21.99 13.77 -8.87
CA ALA A 247 -23.07 13.96 -9.80
C ALA A 247 -22.82 13.22 -11.13
N ILE A 248 -23.89 12.64 -11.70
CA ILE A 248 -23.83 12.02 -13.02
C ILE A 248 -23.92 13.11 -14.08
N ASP A 249 -22.95 13.15 -14.98
CA ASP A 249 -23.01 13.92 -16.22
C ASP A 249 -23.62 13.03 -17.31
N PRO A 250 -24.76 13.40 -17.92
CA PRO A 250 -25.45 12.57 -18.93
C PRO A 250 -24.59 12.23 -20.15
N MET A 251 -23.55 13.02 -20.42
CA MET A 251 -22.68 12.86 -21.59
C MET A 251 -21.40 12.08 -21.30
N LYS A 252 -21.17 11.68 -20.03
CA LYS A 252 -19.93 11.06 -19.61
C LYS A 252 -20.14 9.66 -19.04
N ASP A 253 -19.11 8.86 -19.17
CA ASP A 253 -18.90 7.59 -18.48
C ASP A 253 -17.69 7.77 -17.56
N GLN A 254 -17.95 7.84 -16.25
CA GLN A 254 -16.95 8.21 -15.25
C GLN A 254 -16.82 7.18 -14.14
N VAL A 255 -15.59 7.00 -13.67
CA VAL A 255 -15.28 6.31 -12.42
C VAL A 255 -14.40 7.18 -11.56
N THR A 256 -14.76 7.32 -10.28
CA THR A 256 -13.96 8.01 -9.28
C THR A 256 -13.42 7.01 -8.24
N LEU A 257 -12.10 7.05 -8.03
CA LEU A 257 -11.44 6.35 -6.92
C LEU A 257 -11.37 7.30 -5.73
N LEU A 258 -11.91 6.89 -4.59
CA LEU A 258 -12.02 7.69 -3.37
C LEU A 258 -11.19 7.09 -2.25
N THR A 259 -10.39 7.90 -1.56
CA THR A 259 -9.67 7.47 -0.36
C THR A 259 -9.46 8.62 0.62
N CYS A 260 -9.00 8.32 1.82
CA CYS A 260 -8.67 9.32 2.83
C CYS A 260 -7.35 10.03 2.54
N THR A 261 -7.26 11.32 2.89
CA THR A 261 -6.05 12.15 2.78
C THR A 261 -6.05 13.23 3.87
N PRO A 262 -4.90 13.82 4.30
CA PRO A 262 -3.52 13.35 4.08
C PRO A 262 -3.27 11.99 4.75
N TYR A 263 -2.28 11.24 4.25
CA TYR A 263 -1.92 9.93 4.77
C TYR A 263 -1.69 9.95 6.29
N GLY A 264 -2.39 9.05 7.01
CA GLY A 264 -2.33 8.95 8.47
C GLY A 264 -3.09 10.02 9.25
N VAL A 265 -3.58 11.11 8.60
CA VAL A 265 -4.43 12.14 9.22
C VAL A 265 -5.90 11.94 8.86
N ASN A 266 -6.18 11.61 7.59
CA ASN A 266 -7.49 11.20 7.07
C ASN A 266 -8.61 12.24 7.23
N SER A 267 -8.26 13.53 7.34
CA SER A 267 -9.22 14.63 7.55
C SER A 267 -9.98 15.05 6.30
N GLN A 268 -9.53 14.63 5.13
CA GLN A 268 -10.11 14.97 3.83
C GLN A 268 -10.25 13.70 2.96
N ARG A 269 -10.81 13.85 1.76
CA ARG A 269 -10.94 12.78 0.77
C ARG A 269 -10.21 13.17 -0.50
N LEU A 270 -9.39 12.25 -1.00
CA LEU A 270 -8.77 12.33 -2.31
C LEU A 270 -9.68 11.66 -3.33
N LEU A 271 -10.00 12.36 -4.40
CA LEU A 271 -10.73 11.87 -5.56
C LEU A 271 -9.79 11.80 -6.76
N VAL A 272 -9.78 10.66 -7.43
CA VAL A 272 -9.11 10.43 -8.71
C VAL A 272 -10.17 10.00 -9.70
N THR A 273 -10.64 10.93 -10.53
CA THR A 273 -11.73 10.70 -11.50
C THR A 273 -11.14 10.41 -12.87
N GLY A 274 -11.58 9.31 -13.46
CA GLY A 274 -11.30 8.93 -14.82
C GLY A 274 -12.53 8.98 -15.70
N GLU A 275 -12.34 9.34 -16.97
CA GLU A 275 -13.35 9.26 -18.03
C GLU A 275 -13.04 8.09 -18.96
N ARG A 276 -14.07 7.46 -19.48
CA ARG A 276 -13.98 6.29 -20.35
C ARG A 276 -13.06 6.53 -21.53
N VAL A 277 -12.22 5.54 -21.81
CA VAL A 277 -11.37 5.52 -23.01
C VAL A 277 -11.41 4.14 -23.65
N ASP A 278 -11.21 4.11 -24.98
CA ASP A 278 -10.99 2.86 -25.67
C ASP A 278 -9.70 2.21 -25.19
N ILE A 279 -9.74 0.91 -24.99
CA ILE A 279 -8.56 0.14 -24.61
C ILE A 279 -7.84 -0.28 -25.89
N PRO A 280 -6.63 0.23 -26.17
CA PRO A 280 -5.89 -0.19 -27.36
C PRO A 280 -5.32 -1.59 -27.15
N GLY A 281 -5.89 -2.59 -27.82
CA GLY A 281 -5.32 -3.93 -27.90
C GLY A 281 -5.28 -4.69 -26.55
N GLN A 282 -4.11 -5.19 -26.17
CA GLN A 282 -3.93 -5.87 -24.89
C GLN A 282 -3.83 -4.85 -23.75
N VAL A 283 -4.67 -5.05 -22.74
CA VAL A 283 -4.57 -4.29 -21.50
C VAL A 283 -3.26 -4.67 -20.80
N PRO A 284 -2.45 -3.70 -20.37
CA PRO A 284 -1.26 -3.98 -19.60
C PRO A 284 -1.65 -4.79 -18.35
N THR A 285 -1.04 -5.95 -18.20
CA THR A 285 -1.13 -6.68 -16.93
C THR A 285 -0.32 -5.94 -15.86
N LEU A 286 -0.52 -6.28 -14.59
CA LEU A 286 0.36 -5.75 -13.51
C LEU A 286 1.84 -6.07 -13.77
N ASP A 287 2.12 -7.14 -14.51
CA ASP A 287 3.50 -7.54 -14.87
C ASP A 287 4.09 -6.67 -16.00
N ASP A 288 3.24 -6.13 -16.89
CA ASP A 288 3.65 -5.26 -18.01
C ASP A 288 3.72 -3.77 -17.62
N ALA A 289 3.13 -3.41 -16.49
CA ALA A 289 3.17 -2.05 -15.97
C ALA A 289 4.61 -1.60 -15.68
N PRO A 290 4.92 -0.30 -15.81
CA PRO A 290 6.18 0.21 -15.28
C PRO A 290 6.26 -0.23 -13.82
N LYS A 291 7.19 -1.16 -13.54
CA LYS A 291 7.26 -1.87 -12.25
C LYS A 291 7.26 -0.87 -11.12
N ASN A 292 6.12 -0.70 -10.53
CA ASN A 292 5.96 0.06 -9.31
C ASN A 292 6.77 -0.67 -8.23
N ASN A 293 7.80 -0.02 -7.70
CA ASN A 293 8.75 -0.66 -6.81
C ASN A 293 8.22 -0.92 -5.39
N THR A 294 6.92 -0.79 -5.15
CA THR A 294 6.36 -0.95 -3.80
C THR A 294 6.66 -2.33 -3.22
N ALA A 295 6.43 -3.39 -3.98
CA ALA A 295 6.74 -4.75 -3.51
C ALA A 295 8.25 -4.93 -3.29
N TRP A 296 9.11 -4.44 -4.21
CA TRP A 296 10.55 -4.50 -4.04
C TRP A 296 11.01 -3.70 -2.81
N MET A 297 10.43 -2.52 -2.58
CA MET A 297 10.72 -1.70 -1.41
C MET A 297 10.33 -2.43 -0.11
N LEU A 298 9.18 -3.09 -0.08
CA LEU A 298 8.76 -3.91 1.07
C LEU A 298 9.74 -5.07 1.31
N TYR A 299 10.15 -5.80 0.26
CA TYR A 299 11.18 -6.85 0.37
C TYR A 299 12.52 -6.31 0.84
N ALA A 300 12.95 -5.14 0.36
CA ALA A 300 14.18 -4.49 0.78
C ALA A 300 14.15 -4.13 2.27
N VAL A 301 13.05 -3.54 2.75
CA VAL A 301 12.87 -3.20 4.17
C VAL A 301 12.94 -4.45 5.05
N VAL A 302 12.20 -5.51 4.71
CA VAL A 302 12.25 -6.79 5.43
C VAL A 302 13.67 -7.35 5.41
N GLY A 303 14.35 -7.32 4.26
CA GLY A 303 15.74 -7.75 4.11
C GLY A 303 16.71 -7.01 5.04
N VAL A 304 16.56 -5.69 5.17
CA VAL A 304 17.38 -4.89 6.10
C VAL A 304 17.20 -5.37 7.55
N PHE A 305 15.96 -5.62 8.00
CA PHE A 305 15.72 -6.13 9.35
C PHE A 305 16.35 -7.52 9.57
N VAL A 306 16.24 -8.41 8.58
CA VAL A 306 16.83 -9.75 8.64
C VAL A 306 18.36 -9.70 8.71
N VAL A 307 19.00 -8.89 7.84
CA VAL A 307 20.44 -8.71 7.82
C VAL A 307 20.93 -8.12 9.15
N PHE A 308 20.25 -7.09 9.64
CA PHE A 308 20.62 -6.45 10.91
C PHE A 308 20.54 -7.43 12.09
N ALA A 309 19.47 -8.19 12.20
CA ALA A 309 19.31 -9.22 13.22
C ALA A 309 20.40 -10.31 13.12
N GLY A 310 20.70 -10.75 11.89
CA GLY A 310 21.74 -11.76 11.63
C GLY A 310 23.14 -11.29 12.01
N VAL A 311 23.51 -10.09 11.58
CA VAL A 311 24.82 -9.47 11.91
C VAL A 311 24.98 -9.32 13.42
N ALA A 312 23.97 -8.77 14.08
CA ALA A 312 23.98 -8.56 15.52
C ALA A 312 24.13 -9.90 16.29
N THR A 313 23.38 -10.91 15.91
CA THR A 313 23.45 -12.26 16.50
C THR A 313 24.83 -12.86 16.28
N THR A 314 25.40 -12.73 15.07
CA THR A 314 26.73 -13.24 14.73
C THR A 314 27.82 -12.58 15.58
N ILE A 315 27.78 -11.25 15.71
CA ILE A 315 28.72 -10.50 16.55
C ILE A 315 28.71 -11.00 18.00
N VAL A 316 27.51 -11.22 18.54
CA VAL A 316 27.35 -11.73 19.91
C VAL A 316 27.92 -13.14 20.04
N ILE A 317 27.62 -14.04 19.10
CA ILE A 317 28.12 -15.43 19.10
C ILE A 317 29.64 -15.42 19.03
N VAL A 318 30.26 -14.64 18.13
CA VAL A 318 31.72 -14.55 17.97
C VAL A 318 32.36 -13.99 19.24
N ARG A 319 31.80 -12.93 19.83
CA ARG A 319 32.29 -12.40 21.11
C ARG A 319 32.20 -13.41 22.24
N MET A 320 31.09 -14.13 22.35
CA MET A 320 30.95 -15.18 23.38
C MET A 320 31.91 -16.34 23.18
N ARG A 321 32.23 -16.73 21.93
CA ARG A 321 33.22 -17.78 21.63
C ARG A 321 34.66 -17.37 21.94
N ARG A 322 35.01 -16.10 21.68
CA ARG A 322 36.37 -15.57 21.99
C ARG A 322 36.61 -15.37 23.49
N MET A 323 35.58 -15.39 24.30
CA MET A 323 35.64 -15.20 25.77
C MET A 323 35.46 -16.51 26.56
N LYS A 324 35.48 -17.66 25.87
CA LYS A 324 35.65 -19.00 26.46
C LYS A 324 37.13 -19.36 26.48
#